data_34ea383a6e3fb541f91cfaed06adf59f
#
_entry.id   34ea383a6e3fb541f91cfaed06adf59f
#
_cell.length_a   1.000
_cell.length_b   1.000
_cell.length_c   1.000
_cell.angle_alpha   90.00
_cell.angle_beta   90.00
_cell.angle_gamma   90.00
#
_symmetry.space_group_name_H-M   'P 1'
#
loop_
_entity.id
_entity.type
_entity.pdbx_description
1 polymer ?
#
loop_
_entity_poly.entity_id
_entity_poly.type
_entity_poly.pdbx_seq_one_letter_code
_entity_poly.pdbx_strand_id
1 'polypeptide(L)'
;PYIWNNLVGNEELGYRLANEGFPIVLCNVTNLYFDLAYDKDPREPGLYWGGFVDTRKAWQFIPEDIYKSTKVNSWGKPFDRTSDFKDHLRLTPKGLTNILGIQGQLWGETLWQGPDMMEYYYLPKLMGLAERAWASQPNWAKIENDLQRDLEEDKAWQEFVLRLGSYDLPRLNFINDGYRYRIAPPGAIVEEGKLRVNHLFGMEVRFTTDGSEPDTNATLYTEPITVSGSIKLKAFDKKGNASLSIAL
;
A
#
# COMPACT_ATOMS: atom_id res chain seq x y z
N PRO A 1 22.50 11.75 -4.55
CA PRO A 1 22.10 10.44 -5.09
C PRO A 1 20.67 10.08 -4.71
N TYR A 2 19.97 9.38 -5.63
CA TYR A 2 18.67 8.77 -5.41
C TYR A 2 18.88 7.28 -5.19
N ILE A 3 18.53 6.78 -4.02
CA ILE A 3 18.84 5.40 -3.60
C ILE A 3 17.59 4.54 -3.72
N TRP A 4 17.53 3.73 -4.76
CA TRP A 4 16.37 2.90 -5.05
C TRP A 4 16.58 1.43 -4.66
N ASN A 5 17.80 0.91 -4.86
CA ASN A 5 18.08 -0.50 -4.65
C ASN A 5 18.27 -0.80 -3.16
N ASN A 6 17.24 -1.37 -2.56
CA ASN A 6 17.25 -1.92 -1.22
C ASN A 6 16.94 -3.42 -1.20
N LEU A 7 17.20 -4.11 -2.32
CA LEU A 7 17.07 -5.56 -2.42
C LEU A 7 18.23 -6.26 -1.74
N VAL A 8 18.10 -7.60 -1.59
CA VAL A 8 19.06 -8.44 -0.86
C VAL A 8 20.51 -8.12 -1.24
N GLY A 9 21.29 -7.76 -0.22
CA GLY A 9 22.70 -7.37 -0.34
C GLY A 9 22.95 -5.88 -0.64
N ASN A 10 21.89 -5.07 -0.78
CA ASN A 10 22.00 -3.62 -1.00
C ASN A 10 21.20 -2.80 0.02
N GLU A 11 20.64 -3.42 1.05
CA GLU A 11 19.77 -2.78 2.03
C GLU A 11 20.44 -1.59 2.70
N GLU A 12 21.76 -1.66 2.93
CA GLU A 12 22.56 -0.66 3.63
C GLU A 12 23.05 0.50 2.76
N LEU A 13 22.92 0.40 1.42
CA LEU A 13 23.55 1.34 0.48
C LEU A 13 23.21 2.80 0.81
N GLY A 14 21.94 3.09 1.06
CA GLY A 14 21.49 4.44 1.39
C GLY A 14 22.14 4.96 2.68
N TYR A 15 22.12 4.16 3.71
CA TYR A 15 22.66 4.56 5.02
C TYR A 15 24.18 4.68 5.01
N ARG A 16 24.88 3.82 4.28
CA ARG A 16 26.33 3.95 4.09
C ARG A 16 26.69 5.29 3.47
N LEU A 17 26.05 5.65 2.34
CA LEU A 17 26.31 6.92 1.67
C LEU A 17 25.95 8.13 2.55
N ALA A 18 24.83 8.08 3.26
CA ALA A 18 24.44 9.14 4.18
C ALA A 18 25.45 9.32 5.31
N ASN A 19 25.92 8.22 5.92
CA ASN A 19 26.94 8.25 6.97
C ASN A 19 28.29 8.79 6.49
N GLU A 20 28.64 8.54 5.22
CA GLU A 20 29.84 9.07 4.57
C GLU A 20 29.72 10.56 4.21
N GLY A 21 28.55 11.16 4.37
CA GLY A 21 28.34 12.61 4.18
C GLY A 21 27.68 12.97 2.85
N PHE A 22 27.19 12.01 2.05
CA PHE A 22 26.48 12.29 0.82
C PHE A 22 25.01 12.62 1.12
N PRO A 23 24.48 13.76 0.63
CA PRO A 23 23.04 14.03 0.71
C PRO A 23 22.30 13.08 -0.23
N ILE A 24 21.30 12.36 0.28
CA ILE A 24 20.56 11.34 -0.47
C ILE A 24 19.03 11.52 -0.40
N VAL A 25 18.35 10.98 -1.39
CA VAL A 25 16.90 10.78 -1.40
C VAL A 25 16.63 9.28 -1.41
N LEU A 26 15.79 8.79 -0.50
CA LEU A 26 15.42 7.38 -0.43
C LEU A 26 14.24 7.10 -1.37
N CYS A 27 14.44 6.13 -2.26
CA CYS A 27 13.47 5.69 -3.26
C CYS A 27 13.23 4.17 -3.19
N ASN A 28 13.31 3.58 -2.00
CA ASN A 28 13.35 2.14 -1.78
C ASN A 28 12.31 1.39 -2.60
N VAL A 29 12.76 0.49 -3.49
CA VAL A 29 11.89 -0.23 -4.44
C VAL A 29 10.77 -0.99 -3.75
N THR A 30 11.05 -1.63 -2.62
CA THR A 30 10.06 -2.45 -1.88
C THR A 30 8.91 -1.65 -1.26
N ASN A 31 9.02 -0.31 -1.20
CA ASN A 31 8.04 0.57 -0.58
C ASN A 31 7.53 1.70 -1.49
N LEU A 32 8.39 2.20 -2.39
CA LEU A 32 8.19 3.47 -3.06
C LEU A 32 8.17 3.38 -4.60
N TYR A 33 8.24 2.17 -5.17
CA TYR A 33 8.07 1.96 -6.61
C TYR A 33 6.59 1.74 -6.94
N PHE A 34 5.96 2.74 -7.53
CA PHE A 34 4.52 2.77 -7.75
C PHE A 34 4.07 2.03 -9.00
N ASP A 35 4.97 1.71 -9.92
CA ASP A 35 4.77 0.81 -11.06
C ASP A 35 4.71 -0.68 -10.66
N LEU A 36 5.11 -1.02 -9.43
CA LEU A 36 4.89 -2.36 -8.90
C LEU A 36 3.40 -2.58 -8.60
N ALA A 37 2.90 -3.79 -8.88
CA ALA A 37 1.52 -4.16 -8.65
C ALA A 37 1.12 -3.99 -7.17
N TYR A 38 -0.14 -3.66 -6.92
CA TYR A 38 -0.66 -3.50 -5.55
C TYR A 38 -0.72 -4.81 -4.78
N ASP A 39 -1.05 -5.91 -5.46
CA ASP A 39 -1.12 -7.23 -4.88
C ASP A 39 -0.84 -8.34 -5.92
N LYS A 40 -0.95 -9.59 -5.49
CA LYS A 40 -0.61 -10.80 -6.26
C LYS A 40 -1.69 -11.28 -7.23
N ASP A 41 -2.84 -10.61 -7.35
CA ASP A 41 -3.87 -11.01 -8.30
C ASP A 41 -3.31 -10.91 -9.72
N PRO A 42 -3.36 -11.97 -10.56
CA PRO A 42 -2.82 -11.93 -11.91
C PRO A 42 -3.47 -10.88 -12.82
N ARG A 43 -4.64 -10.36 -12.45
CA ARG A 43 -5.35 -9.28 -13.15
C ARG A 43 -4.90 -7.90 -12.70
N GLU A 44 -4.19 -7.80 -11.55
CA GLU A 44 -3.68 -6.53 -11.05
C GLU A 44 -2.56 -6.05 -11.96
N PRO A 45 -2.67 -4.86 -12.58
CA PRO A 45 -1.63 -4.33 -13.45
C PRO A 45 -0.39 -3.93 -12.65
N GLY A 46 0.78 -4.03 -13.27
CA GLY A 46 2.04 -3.61 -12.69
C GLY A 46 3.14 -4.69 -12.78
N LEU A 47 4.33 -4.28 -12.43
CA LEU A 47 5.49 -5.17 -12.31
C LEU A 47 5.53 -5.76 -10.89
N TYR A 48 6.31 -6.82 -10.68
CA TYR A 48 6.44 -7.49 -9.38
C TYR A 48 7.86 -7.96 -9.05
N TRP A 49 8.85 -7.55 -9.85
CA TRP A 49 10.25 -7.93 -9.63
C TRP A 49 10.82 -7.42 -8.30
N GLY A 50 10.29 -6.30 -7.78
CA GLY A 50 10.64 -5.72 -6.46
C GLY A 50 9.63 -6.09 -5.35
N GLY A 51 8.71 -7.01 -5.63
CA GLY A 51 7.58 -7.36 -4.76
C GLY A 51 6.31 -6.58 -5.10
N PHE A 52 5.37 -6.53 -4.18
CA PHE A 52 4.13 -5.79 -4.33
C PHE A 52 4.20 -4.51 -3.49
N VAL A 53 3.72 -3.39 -4.01
CA VAL A 53 3.70 -2.11 -3.30
C VAL A 53 2.27 -1.58 -3.28
N ASP A 54 1.69 -1.57 -2.10
CA ASP A 54 0.38 -0.99 -1.83
C ASP A 54 0.48 0.37 -1.12
N THR A 55 -0.65 0.95 -0.78
CA THR A 55 -0.72 2.23 -0.07
C THR A 55 -0.07 2.15 1.31
N ARG A 56 -0.20 1.01 1.99
CA ARG A 56 0.36 0.82 3.33
C ARG A 56 1.87 0.79 3.31
N LYS A 57 2.49 0.16 2.32
CA LYS A 57 3.95 0.12 2.21
C LYS A 57 4.56 1.51 2.05
N ALA A 58 3.94 2.40 1.26
CA ALA A 58 4.39 3.78 1.15
C ALA A 58 4.17 4.56 2.46
N TRP A 59 2.99 4.37 3.09
CA TRP A 59 2.62 5.05 4.33
C TRP A 59 3.47 4.62 5.55
N GLN A 60 3.82 3.33 5.66
CA GLN A 60 4.56 2.80 6.81
C GLN A 60 6.07 3.02 6.73
N PHE A 61 6.58 3.57 5.62
CA PHE A 61 8.02 3.74 5.40
C PHE A 61 8.63 4.66 6.46
N ILE A 62 9.74 4.22 7.10
CA ILE A 62 10.45 4.95 8.15
C ILE A 62 11.85 5.30 7.61
N PRO A 63 12.07 6.54 7.11
CA PRO A 63 13.36 6.94 6.54
C PRO A 63 14.51 6.88 7.55
N GLU A 64 14.24 7.12 8.83
CA GLU A 64 15.20 7.13 9.91
C GLU A 64 15.64 5.73 10.34
N ASP A 65 14.80 4.72 10.12
CA ASP A 65 15.12 3.30 10.35
C ASP A 65 14.31 2.40 9.39
N ILE A 66 14.82 2.24 8.16
CA ILE A 66 14.14 1.45 7.12
C ILE A 66 13.89 0.00 7.54
N TYR A 67 14.69 -0.56 8.44
CA TYR A 67 14.54 -1.96 8.87
C TYR A 67 13.29 -2.17 9.71
N LYS A 68 12.84 -1.15 10.44
CA LYS A 68 11.59 -1.21 11.20
C LYS A 68 10.36 -1.35 10.27
N SER A 69 10.41 -0.78 9.07
CA SER A 69 9.33 -0.86 8.07
C SER A 69 9.50 -1.98 7.04
N THR A 70 10.65 -2.68 7.03
CA THR A 70 10.93 -3.77 6.09
C THR A 70 10.43 -5.10 6.67
N LYS A 71 9.15 -5.41 6.42
CA LYS A 71 8.50 -6.61 6.98
C LYS A 71 8.66 -7.87 6.11
N VAL A 72 8.81 -7.68 4.81
CA VAL A 72 8.95 -8.77 3.83
C VAL A 72 9.98 -8.42 2.78
N ASN A 73 10.63 -9.44 2.20
CA ASN A 73 11.53 -9.24 1.06
C ASN A 73 10.74 -9.10 -0.27
N SER A 74 11.44 -8.93 -1.40
CA SER A 74 10.83 -8.80 -2.73
C SER A 74 10.00 -10.01 -3.18
N TRP A 75 10.17 -11.17 -2.57
CA TRP A 75 9.38 -12.39 -2.82
C TRP A 75 8.21 -12.57 -1.85
N GLY A 76 7.98 -11.59 -0.96
CA GLY A 76 6.92 -11.65 0.05
C GLY A 76 7.25 -12.54 1.26
N LYS A 77 8.48 -13.05 1.38
CA LYS A 77 8.90 -13.83 2.54
C LYS A 77 9.12 -12.89 3.74
N PRO A 78 8.50 -13.18 4.90
CA PRO A 78 8.69 -12.38 6.10
C PRO A 78 10.16 -12.37 6.56
N PHE A 79 10.60 -11.22 7.05
CA PHE A 79 11.84 -11.08 7.82
C PHE A 79 11.57 -11.29 9.32
N ASP A 80 12.52 -11.93 10.00
CA ASP A 80 12.69 -11.75 11.44
C ASP A 80 13.52 -10.47 11.67
N ARG A 81 12.83 -9.35 11.90
CA ARG A 81 13.47 -8.04 12.02
C ARG A 81 14.48 -7.96 13.18
N THR A 82 14.33 -8.83 14.17
CA THR A 82 15.25 -8.89 15.30
C THR A 82 16.59 -9.56 14.93
N SER A 83 16.55 -10.62 14.13
CA SER A 83 17.76 -11.38 13.75
C SER A 83 18.31 -10.97 12.38
N ASP A 84 17.45 -10.79 11.38
CA ASP A 84 17.88 -10.59 9.98
C ASP A 84 18.61 -9.25 9.79
N PHE A 85 18.24 -8.22 10.56
CA PHE A 85 18.85 -6.88 10.48
C PHE A 85 19.76 -6.52 11.65
N LYS A 86 20.14 -7.51 12.49
CA LYS A 86 20.92 -7.27 13.71
C LYS A 86 22.26 -6.58 13.43
N ASP A 87 22.97 -7.05 12.43
CA ASP A 87 24.32 -6.59 12.10
C ASP A 87 24.33 -5.56 10.95
N HIS A 88 23.16 -5.10 10.50
CA HIS A 88 23.06 -4.12 9.43
C HIS A 88 23.46 -2.72 9.91
N LEU A 89 24.09 -1.97 8.99
CA LEU A 89 24.51 -0.60 9.23
C LEU A 89 23.31 0.30 9.57
N ARG A 90 23.42 1.06 10.64
CA ARG A 90 22.42 2.05 11.07
C ARG A 90 22.85 3.47 10.71
N LEU A 91 21.87 4.37 10.61
CA LEU A 91 22.17 5.79 10.46
C LEU A 91 22.85 6.32 11.72
N THR A 92 23.93 7.07 11.50
CA THR A 92 24.51 7.91 12.54
C THR A 92 23.71 9.21 12.67
N PRO A 93 23.83 9.96 13.80
CA PRO A 93 23.21 11.28 13.92
C PRO A 93 23.62 12.25 12.79
N LYS A 94 24.87 12.16 12.31
CA LYS A 94 25.36 12.92 11.16
C LYS A 94 24.74 12.42 9.84
N GLY A 95 24.65 11.10 9.67
CA GLY A 95 24.03 10.49 8.49
C GLY A 95 22.54 10.87 8.34
N LEU A 96 21.83 10.97 9.45
CA LEU A 96 20.43 11.38 9.45
C LEU A 96 20.23 12.77 8.81
N THR A 97 21.15 13.72 9.05
CA THR A 97 21.06 15.07 8.44
C THR A 97 21.31 15.08 6.93
N ASN A 98 21.79 13.98 6.36
CA ASN A 98 22.02 13.80 4.93
C ASN A 98 20.84 13.11 4.22
N ILE A 99 19.81 12.68 4.93
CA ILE A 99 18.55 12.23 4.31
C ILE A 99 17.74 13.48 3.91
N LEU A 100 17.74 13.82 2.62
CA LEU A 100 17.02 14.99 2.11
C LEU A 100 15.50 14.76 2.01
N GLY A 101 15.08 13.50 1.90
CA GLY A 101 13.69 13.14 1.78
C GLY A 101 13.47 11.76 1.16
N ILE A 102 12.22 11.53 0.76
CA ILE A 102 11.76 10.31 0.12
C ILE A 102 11.10 10.62 -1.22
N GLN A 103 11.14 9.67 -2.16
CA GLN A 103 10.52 9.86 -3.47
C GLN A 103 9.87 8.56 -3.95
N GLY A 104 8.61 8.65 -4.42
CA GLY A 104 7.92 7.58 -5.13
C GLY A 104 8.31 7.57 -6.60
N GLN A 105 8.53 6.39 -7.16
CA GLN A 105 8.93 6.18 -8.56
C GLN A 105 7.78 5.58 -9.36
N LEU A 106 7.60 6.05 -10.58
CA LEU A 106 6.73 5.43 -11.58
C LEU A 106 7.45 5.39 -12.92
N TRP A 107 7.62 4.20 -13.47
CA TRP A 107 8.29 3.98 -14.73
C TRP A 107 7.30 3.78 -15.86
N GLY A 108 7.65 4.28 -17.06
CA GLY A 108 6.72 4.35 -18.19
C GLY A 108 6.34 3.02 -18.82
N GLU A 109 7.07 1.95 -18.53
CA GLU A 109 6.86 0.61 -19.11
C GLU A 109 5.48 0.03 -18.81
N THR A 110 4.85 0.48 -17.73
CA THR A 110 3.53 0.00 -17.31
C THR A 110 2.36 0.86 -17.83
N LEU A 111 2.64 1.98 -18.50
CA LEU A 111 1.62 2.96 -18.93
C LEU A 111 1.05 2.71 -20.34
N TRP A 112 1.29 1.55 -20.93
CA TRP A 112 0.87 1.22 -22.29
C TRP A 112 -0.65 1.22 -22.53
N GLN A 113 -1.47 1.10 -21.47
CA GLN A 113 -2.94 1.14 -21.55
C GLN A 113 -3.54 2.56 -21.57
N GLY A 114 -2.69 3.58 -21.50
CA GLY A 114 -3.14 4.97 -21.56
C GLY A 114 -2.87 5.78 -20.28
N PRO A 115 -3.18 7.10 -20.31
CA PRO A 115 -2.84 8.02 -19.20
C PRO A 115 -3.56 7.69 -17.89
N ASP A 116 -4.75 7.10 -17.94
CA ASP A 116 -5.52 6.70 -16.76
C ASP A 116 -4.75 5.69 -15.88
N MET A 117 -3.83 4.94 -16.50
CA MET A 117 -2.98 4.00 -15.75
C MET A 117 -2.01 4.70 -14.82
N MET A 118 -1.57 5.90 -15.16
CA MET A 118 -0.72 6.71 -14.26
C MET A 118 -1.47 7.03 -12.96
N GLU A 119 -2.73 7.44 -13.06
CA GLU A 119 -3.57 7.74 -11.90
C GLU A 119 -3.82 6.48 -11.06
N TYR A 120 -4.09 5.36 -11.70
CA TYR A 120 -4.27 4.06 -11.06
C TYR A 120 -3.03 3.64 -10.25
N TYR A 121 -1.84 3.77 -10.82
CA TYR A 121 -0.61 3.40 -10.14
C TYR A 121 -0.25 4.36 -9.00
N TYR A 122 -0.43 5.67 -9.20
CA TYR A 122 -0.13 6.66 -8.19
C TYR A 122 -1.12 6.66 -7.03
N LEU A 123 -2.41 6.51 -7.32
CA LEU A 123 -3.45 6.72 -6.33
C LEU A 123 -4.09 5.38 -5.89
N PRO A 124 -4.13 5.11 -4.58
CA PRO A 124 -3.81 5.99 -3.44
C PRO A 124 -2.39 5.86 -2.85
N LYS A 125 -1.41 5.18 -3.48
CA LYS A 125 -0.02 5.05 -2.97
C LYS A 125 0.61 6.41 -2.65
N LEU A 126 0.41 7.39 -3.54
CA LEU A 126 0.93 8.75 -3.36
C LEU A 126 0.42 9.42 -2.08
N MET A 127 -0.79 9.09 -1.64
CA MET A 127 -1.33 9.62 -0.37
C MET A 127 -0.57 9.06 0.83
N GLY A 128 -0.18 7.78 0.78
CA GLY A 128 0.69 7.18 1.80
C GLY A 128 2.07 7.82 1.83
N LEU A 129 2.67 8.04 0.67
CA LEU A 129 3.94 8.75 0.54
C LEU A 129 3.83 10.19 1.08
N ALA A 130 2.79 10.93 0.68
CA ALA A 130 2.59 12.31 1.10
C ALA A 130 2.45 12.44 2.61
N GLU A 131 1.68 11.54 3.25
CA GLU A 131 1.61 11.49 4.71
C GLU A 131 2.99 11.33 5.32
N ARG A 132 3.82 10.44 4.77
CA ARG A 132 5.15 10.20 5.30
C ARG A 132 6.12 11.34 5.05
N ALA A 133 6.02 12.01 3.91
CA ALA A 133 6.91 13.10 3.52
C ALA A 133 6.63 14.42 4.27
N TRP A 134 5.36 14.68 4.63
CA TRP A 134 4.93 15.95 5.21
C TRP A 134 4.62 15.89 6.71
N ALA A 135 4.19 14.73 7.22
CA ALA A 135 3.96 14.56 8.65
C ALA A 135 5.28 14.34 9.41
N SER A 136 5.32 14.77 10.66
CA SER A 136 6.42 14.41 11.55
C SER A 136 6.49 12.89 11.74
N GLN A 137 7.67 12.41 12.13
CA GLN A 137 7.86 10.99 12.45
C GLN A 137 6.79 10.52 13.46
N PRO A 138 6.02 9.50 13.14
CA PRO A 138 4.94 9.05 14.01
C PRO A 138 5.49 8.38 15.28
N ASN A 139 4.69 8.44 16.35
CA ASN A 139 5.12 7.88 17.62
C ASN A 139 5.36 6.36 17.56
N TRP A 140 4.58 5.63 16.78
CA TRP A 140 4.78 4.19 16.60
C TRP A 140 6.15 3.85 15.98
N ALA A 141 6.69 4.70 15.11
CA ALA A 141 8.01 4.48 14.48
C ALA A 141 9.17 4.53 15.51
N LYS A 142 8.96 5.16 16.67
CA LYS A 142 9.95 5.28 17.75
C LYS A 142 9.97 4.07 18.67
N ILE A 143 8.99 3.18 18.57
CA ILE A 143 8.87 1.99 19.42
C ILE A 143 9.91 0.95 18.98
N GLU A 144 10.73 0.47 19.92
CA GLU A 144 11.76 -0.54 19.64
C GLU A 144 11.20 -1.96 19.57
N ASN A 145 10.26 -2.31 20.45
CA ASN A 145 9.63 -3.63 20.43
C ASN A 145 8.75 -3.82 19.19
N ASP A 146 9.06 -4.80 18.36
CA ASP A 146 8.40 -5.05 17.09
C ASP A 146 6.90 -5.32 17.21
N LEU A 147 6.49 -6.15 18.17
CA LEU A 147 5.07 -6.48 18.37
C LEU A 147 4.27 -5.26 18.81
N GLN A 148 4.80 -4.49 19.76
CA GLN A 148 4.16 -3.27 20.21
C GLN A 148 4.11 -2.22 19.11
N ARG A 149 5.18 -2.07 18.33
CA ARG A 149 5.21 -1.16 17.18
C ARG A 149 4.16 -1.53 16.15
N ASP A 150 4.06 -2.82 15.79
CA ASP A 150 3.08 -3.29 14.82
C ASP A 150 1.64 -3.03 15.29
N LEU A 151 1.34 -3.22 16.57
CA LEU A 151 0.01 -2.92 17.12
C LEU A 151 -0.33 -1.42 17.04
N GLU A 152 0.61 -0.55 17.39
CA GLU A 152 0.37 0.91 17.32
C GLU A 152 0.39 1.42 15.86
N GLU A 153 1.20 0.83 15.00
CA GLU A 153 1.16 1.08 13.55
C GLU A 153 -0.21 0.68 12.96
N ASP A 154 -0.75 -0.49 13.34
CA ASP A 154 -2.06 -0.95 12.87
C ASP A 154 -3.19 0.00 13.29
N LYS A 155 -3.17 0.51 14.52
CA LYS A 155 -4.14 1.52 14.97
C LYS A 155 -4.04 2.80 14.14
N ALA A 156 -2.84 3.33 13.97
CA ALA A 156 -2.60 4.54 13.17
C ALA A 156 -2.97 4.32 11.69
N TRP A 157 -2.74 3.11 11.16
CA TRP A 157 -3.18 2.73 9.82
C TRP A 157 -4.70 2.76 9.68
N GLN A 158 -5.44 2.24 10.66
CA GLN A 158 -6.92 2.29 10.66
C GLN A 158 -7.44 3.73 10.62
N GLU A 159 -6.85 4.63 11.39
CA GLU A 159 -7.19 6.06 11.37
C GLU A 159 -6.89 6.68 10.00
N PHE A 160 -5.73 6.37 9.41
CA PHE A 160 -5.34 6.87 8.10
C PHE A 160 -6.30 6.39 6.99
N VAL A 161 -6.65 5.10 6.94
CA VAL A 161 -7.56 4.57 5.91
C VAL A 161 -8.99 5.08 6.09
N LEU A 162 -9.42 5.31 7.33
CA LEU A 162 -10.73 5.91 7.59
C LEU A 162 -10.80 7.34 7.03
N ARG A 163 -9.74 8.13 7.24
CA ARG A 163 -9.63 9.47 6.66
C ARG A 163 -9.60 9.43 5.13
N LEU A 164 -8.77 8.55 4.54
CA LEU A 164 -8.71 8.39 3.09
C LEU A 164 -10.08 8.06 2.50
N GLY A 165 -10.77 7.06 3.05
CA GLY A 165 -12.06 6.61 2.57
C GLY A 165 -13.19 7.63 2.74
N SER A 166 -13.15 8.39 3.85
CA SER A 166 -14.21 9.35 4.19
C SER A 166 -14.05 10.71 3.52
N TYR A 167 -12.80 11.13 3.25
CA TYR A 167 -12.51 12.48 2.77
C TYR A 167 -11.71 12.53 1.47
N ASP A 168 -10.53 11.90 1.44
CA ASP A 168 -9.56 12.16 0.38
C ASP A 168 -9.97 11.49 -0.93
N LEU A 169 -10.28 10.19 -0.91
CA LEU A 169 -10.70 9.46 -2.12
C LEU A 169 -12.00 9.99 -2.72
N PRO A 170 -13.07 10.27 -1.92
CA PRO A 170 -14.27 10.90 -2.46
C PRO A 170 -14.02 12.24 -3.17
N ARG A 171 -13.08 13.05 -2.67
CA ARG A 171 -12.73 14.35 -3.29
C ARG A 171 -12.06 14.17 -4.66
N LEU A 172 -11.26 13.13 -4.84
CA LEU A 172 -10.63 12.83 -6.13
C LEU A 172 -11.65 12.60 -7.24
N ASN A 173 -12.87 12.19 -6.91
CA ASN A 173 -13.93 12.03 -7.90
C ASN A 173 -14.41 13.37 -8.51
N PHE A 174 -14.06 14.51 -7.92
CA PHE A 174 -14.58 15.82 -8.33
C PHE A 174 -13.48 16.83 -8.73
N ILE A 175 -12.20 16.50 -8.51
CA ILE A 175 -11.07 17.33 -8.90
C ILE A 175 -10.69 16.96 -10.34
N ASN A 176 -10.51 17.93 -11.24
CA ASN A 176 -10.16 17.73 -12.66
C ASN A 176 -11.04 16.69 -13.36
N ASP A 177 -12.36 16.81 -13.20
CA ASP A 177 -13.38 15.87 -13.74
C ASP A 177 -13.30 14.44 -13.15
N GLY A 178 -12.45 14.24 -12.18
CA GLY A 178 -12.27 12.99 -11.44
C GLY A 178 -11.02 12.22 -11.84
N TYR A 179 -10.32 11.72 -10.84
CA TYR A 179 -9.17 10.83 -11.03
C TYR A 179 -9.60 9.36 -10.97
N ARG A 180 -8.97 8.52 -11.79
CA ARG A 180 -9.17 7.06 -11.80
C ARG A 180 -8.20 6.37 -10.84
N TYR A 181 -8.40 6.60 -9.55
CA TYR A 181 -7.60 5.90 -8.55
C TYR A 181 -7.98 4.42 -8.44
N ARG A 182 -7.02 3.59 -8.01
CA ARG A 182 -7.28 2.17 -7.77
C ARG A 182 -8.26 1.97 -6.61
N ILE A 183 -9.33 1.25 -6.88
CA ILE A 183 -10.26 0.78 -5.86
C ILE A 183 -9.82 -0.63 -5.44
N ALA A 184 -9.51 -0.81 -4.15
CA ALA A 184 -9.11 -2.11 -3.62
C ALA A 184 -10.27 -3.11 -3.75
N PRO A 185 -10.02 -4.37 -4.12
CA PRO A 185 -11.03 -5.41 -3.99
C PRO A 185 -11.51 -5.57 -2.54
N PRO A 186 -12.75 -5.99 -2.30
CA PRO A 186 -13.22 -6.27 -0.95
C PRO A 186 -12.48 -7.46 -0.34
N GLY A 187 -12.26 -7.42 0.98
CA GLY A 187 -11.87 -8.59 1.76
C GLY A 187 -13.10 -9.43 2.11
N ALA A 188 -12.99 -10.76 2.05
CA ALA A 188 -14.08 -11.65 2.39
C ALA A 188 -13.59 -12.90 3.10
N ILE A 189 -14.34 -13.34 4.11
CA ILE A 189 -14.12 -14.61 4.82
C ILE A 189 -15.45 -15.33 5.01
N VAL A 190 -15.38 -16.65 5.07
CA VAL A 190 -16.54 -17.49 5.44
C VAL A 190 -16.32 -18.05 6.83
N GLU A 191 -17.18 -17.66 7.76
CA GLU A 191 -17.18 -18.14 9.13
C GLU A 191 -18.58 -18.66 9.50
N GLU A 192 -18.66 -19.87 10.04
CA GLU A 192 -19.93 -20.51 10.46
C GLU A 192 -20.99 -20.51 9.35
N GLY A 193 -20.58 -20.72 8.09
CA GLY A 193 -21.46 -20.73 6.93
C GLY A 193 -21.98 -19.36 6.48
N LYS A 194 -21.48 -18.28 7.09
CA LYS A 194 -21.80 -16.92 6.71
C LYS A 194 -20.61 -16.21 6.08
N LEU A 195 -20.86 -15.52 5.00
CA LEU A 195 -19.91 -14.64 4.34
C LEU A 195 -19.87 -13.29 5.07
N ARG A 196 -18.70 -12.92 5.55
CA ARG A 196 -18.39 -11.59 6.10
C ARG A 196 -17.50 -10.85 5.13
N VAL A 197 -17.84 -9.62 4.85
CA VAL A 197 -17.14 -8.79 3.86
C VAL A 197 -16.74 -7.47 4.51
N ASN A 198 -15.55 -7.00 4.17
CA ASN A 198 -15.11 -5.64 4.50
C ASN A 198 -14.50 -4.97 3.29
N HIS A 199 -14.27 -3.66 3.38
CA HIS A 199 -13.52 -2.91 2.41
C HIS A 199 -12.54 -1.97 3.11
N LEU A 200 -11.29 -1.92 2.61
CA LEU A 200 -10.21 -1.16 3.25
C LEU A 200 -10.58 0.32 3.49
N PHE A 201 -11.21 0.96 2.52
CA PHE A 201 -11.59 2.38 2.59
C PHE A 201 -13.08 2.62 2.88
N GLY A 202 -13.82 1.60 3.34
CA GLY A 202 -15.24 1.72 3.67
C GLY A 202 -16.15 2.00 2.47
N MET A 203 -15.74 1.63 1.25
CA MET A 203 -16.57 1.78 0.05
C MET A 203 -17.70 0.77 0.02
N GLU A 204 -18.75 1.05 -0.77
CA GLU A 204 -19.84 0.11 -0.99
C GLU A 204 -19.34 -1.17 -1.64
N VAL A 205 -19.78 -2.30 -1.09
CA VAL A 205 -19.53 -3.62 -1.69
C VAL A 205 -20.84 -4.19 -2.18
N ARG A 206 -20.85 -4.65 -3.43
CA ARG A 206 -21.99 -5.31 -4.04
C ARG A 206 -21.66 -6.72 -4.45
N PHE A 207 -22.67 -7.60 -4.49
CA PHE A 207 -22.47 -9.01 -4.77
C PHE A 207 -23.55 -9.60 -5.66
N THR A 208 -23.21 -10.73 -6.28
CA THR A 208 -24.12 -11.65 -7.00
C THR A 208 -23.98 -13.05 -6.42
N THR A 209 -24.98 -13.91 -6.63
CA THR A 209 -24.97 -15.31 -6.16
C THR A 209 -25.05 -16.33 -7.31
N ASP A 210 -25.08 -15.85 -8.54
CA ASP A 210 -25.18 -16.62 -9.78
C ASP A 210 -23.87 -16.67 -10.58
N GLY A 211 -22.80 -16.07 -10.04
CA GLY A 211 -21.49 -15.99 -10.70
C GLY A 211 -21.35 -14.87 -11.73
N SER A 212 -22.40 -14.08 -11.96
CA SER A 212 -22.30 -12.89 -12.80
C SER A 212 -21.41 -11.81 -12.16
N GLU A 213 -20.84 -10.92 -12.98
CA GLU A 213 -20.05 -9.79 -12.47
C GLU A 213 -20.96 -8.75 -11.81
N PRO A 214 -20.74 -8.39 -10.53
CA PRO A 214 -21.51 -7.33 -9.89
C PRO A 214 -21.35 -5.99 -10.61
N ASP A 215 -22.46 -5.31 -10.83
CA ASP A 215 -22.55 -3.93 -11.31
C ASP A 215 -23.12 -3.01 -10.21
N THR A 216 -23.37 -1.74 -10.54
CA THR A 216 -23.94 -0.75 -9.61
C THR A 216 -25.40 -1.03 -9.22
N ASN A 217 -26.08 -1.98 -9.87
CA ASN A 217 -27.45 -2.42 -9.57
C ASN A 217 -27.46 -3.74 -8.77
N ALA A 218 -26.33 -4.42 -8.66
CA ALA A 218 -26.22 -5.67 -7.90
C ALA A 218 -26.54 -5.43 -6.41
N THR A 219 -26.86 -6.50 -5.69
CA THR A 219 -27.25 -6.44 -4.28
C THR A 219 -26.15 -5.80 -3.42
N LEU A 220 -26.51 -4.77 -2.64
CA LEU A 220 -25.60 -4.13 -1.69
C LEU A 220 -25.36 -5.06 -0.50
N TYR A 221 -24.09 -5.27 -0.13
CA TYR A 221 -23.73 -5.99 1.08
C TYR A 221 -23.87 -5.08 2.30
N THR A 222 -24.73 -5.44 3.23
CA THR A 222 -25.00 -4.69 4.48
C THR A 222 -24.80 -5.51 5.75
N GLU A 223 -24.89 -6.85 5.65
CA GLU A 223 -24.78 -7.76 6.79
C GLU A 223 -24.28 -9.14 6.33
N PRO A 224 -23.79 -9.99 7.24
CA PRO A 224 -23.32 -11.33 6.90
C PRO A 224 -24.41 -12.18 6.25
N ILE A 225 -24.14 -12.69 5.04
CA ILE A 225 -25.06 -13.50 4.24
C ILE A 225 -24.71 -14.99 4.31
N THR A 226 -25.72 -15.86 4.21
CA THR A 226 -25.50 -17.30 4.08
C THR A 226 -24.89 -17.58 2.71
N VAL A 227 -23.80 -18.35 2.68
CA VAL A 227 -23.13 -18.72 1.42
C VAL A 227 -24.01 -19.70 0.65
N SER A 228 -24.38 -19.31 -0.58
CA SER A 228 -25.11 -20.16 -1.52
C SER A 228 -24.78 -19.76 -2.95
N GLY A 229 -24.60 -20.72 -3.84
CA GLY A 229 -24.28 -20.47 -5.24
C GLY A 229 -22.83 -19.99 -5.47
N SER A 230 -22.59 -19.39 -6.62
CA SER A 230 -21.32 -18.81 -7.02
C SER A 230 -21.32 -17.33 -6.70
N ILE A 231 -20.66 -16.94 -5.62
CA ILE A 231 -20.66 -15.56 -5.14
C ILE A 231 -19.51 -14.78 -5.80
N LYS A 232 -19.83 -13.60 -6.32
CA LYS A 232 -18.83 -12.59 -6.71
C LYS A 232 -19.10 -11.28 -5.99
N LEU A 233 -18.02 -10.57 -5.68
CA LEU A 233 -18.05 -9.30 -4.95
C LEU A 233 -17.20 -8.25 -5.67
N LYS A 234 -17.68 -7.00 -5.69
CA LYS A 234 -16.91 -5.82 -6.11
C LYS A 234 -17.15 -4.66 -5.16
N ALA A 235 -16.13 -3.82 -4.99
CA ALA A 235 -16.28 -2.53 -4.35
C ALA A 235 -16.51 -1.44 -5.41
N PHE A 236 -17.29 -0.42 -5.04
CA PHE A 236 -17.64 0.70 -5.91
C PHE A 236 -17.42 2.03 -5.21
N ASP A 237 -16.89 3.00 -5.94
CA ASP A 237 -16.88 4.39 -5.51
C ASP A 237 -18.25 5.07 -5.78
N LYS A 238 -18.38 6.34 -5.37
CA LYS A 238 -19.61 7.12 -5.54
C LYS A 238 -19.94 7.47 -7.01
N LYS A 239 -18.99 7.32 -7.92
CA LYS A 239 -19.20 7.50 -9.37
C LYS A 239 -19.53 6.19 -10.10
N GLY A 240 -19.50 5.06 -9.40
CA GLY A 240 -19.72 3.74 -9.97
C GLY A 240 -18.49 3.10 -10.59
N ASN A 241 -17.28 3.66 -10.39
CA ASN A 241 -16.05 2.96 -10.74
C ASN A 241 -15.89 1.76 -9.80
N ALA A 242 -15.38 0.64 -10.35
CA ALA A 242 -15.35 -0.63 -9.67
C ALA A 242 -13.93 -1.16 -9.44
N SER A 243 -13.76 -1.92 -8.36
CA SER A 243 -12.58 -2.76 -8.14
C SER A 243 -12.55 -3.98 -9.08
N LEU A 244 -11.47 -4.74 -9.06
CA LEU A 244 -11.49 -6.13 -9.50
C LEU A 244 -12.49 -6.92 -8.66
N SER A 245 -13.13 -7.92 -9.27
CA SER A 245 -14.03 -8.82 -8.54
C SER A 245 -13.24 -9.88 -7.79
N ILE A 246 -13.75 -10.30 -6.63
CA ILE A 246 -13.35 -11.55 -5.98
C ILE A 246 -14.47 -12.57 -6.11
N ALA A 247 -14.11 -13.86 -6.19
CA ALA A 247 -15.03 -14.98 -6.28
C ALA A 247 -14.83 -15.95 -5.12
N LEU A 248 -15.95 -16.55 -4.67
CA LEU A 248 -16.00 -17.53 -3.56
C LEU A 248 -16.78 -18.76 -4.00
#